data_4030be21c45b40d0fa5675c7f0e324cc
#
_entry.id   4030be21c45b40d0fa5675c7f0e324cc
#
_cell.length_a   1.000
_cell.length_b   1.000
_cell.length_c   1.000
_cell.angle_alpha   90.00
_cell.angle_beta   90.00
_cell.angle_gamma   90.00
#
_symmetry.space_group_name_H-M   'P 1'
#
loop_
_entity.id
_entity.type
_entity.pdbx_description
1 polymer ?
#
loop_
_entity_poly.entity_id
_entity_poly.type
_entity_poly.pdbx_seq_one_letter_code
_entity_poly.pdbx_strand_id
1 'polypeptide(L)'
;PLKDLLSLRKEAEDALDSAFPQAEVDKTGSKSISIEGGSLTRKVDVVPSNWYNTNKYAETGSDIYRGVQILDKSVPTRLANTPFLHNAWIDHKDVNTGGGMRKACRLMKSLKYDSENIDLSSYDIVSIAFNIPDASLTYPQGGELLILSACLDYCRQLQMNSALRESIEVPDKHRKIFCDGHATLLGLNQLTQELEQLANDVLRENQRSFRRL
;
A
#
# COMPACT_ATOMS: atom_id res chain seq x y z
N PRO A 1 -15.07 11.22 20.34
CA PRO A 1 -16.09 10.15 20.53
C PRO A 1 -16.57 9.60 19.18
N LEU A 2 -17.24 8.44 19.16
CA LEU A 2 -17.78 7.87 17.91
C LEU A 2 -18.80 8.82 17.26
N LYS A 3 -19.59 9.52 18.07
CA LYS A 3 -20.56 10.51 17.59
C LYS A 3 -19.92 11.62 16.76
N ASP A 4 -18.75 12.07 17.14
CA ASP A 4 -18.03 13.15 16.41
C ASP A 4 -17.58 12.67 15.05
N LEU A 5 -17.10 11.41 14.93
CA LEU A 5 -16.73 10.81 13.65
C LEU A 5 -17.95 10.60 12.74
N LEU A 6 -19.09 10.22 13.30
CA LEU A 6 -20.34 10.11 12.54
C LEU A 6 -20.82 11.46 12.03
N SER A 7 -20.75 12.52 12.86
CA SER A 7 -21.08 13.89 12.45
C SER A 7 -20.12 14.37 11.36
N LEU A 8 -18.81 14.25 11.61
CA LEU A 8 -17.76 14.63 10.67
C LEU A 8 -17.91 13.93 9.31
N ARG A 9 -18.25 12.64 9.31
CA ARG A 9 -18.49 11.88 8.09
C ARG A 9 -19.67 12.46 7.31
N LYS A 10 -20.78 12.73 7.98
CA LYS A 10 -21.96 13.32 7.34
C LYS A 10 -21.68 14.72 6.80
N GLU A 11 -21.05 15.56 7.60
CA GLU A 11 -20.65 16.92 7.17
C GLU A 11 -19.75 16.89 5.95
N ALA A 12 -18.79 15.94 5.91
CA ALA A 12 -17.91 15.77 4.76
C ALA A 12 -18.69 15.29 3.51
N GLU A 13 -19.63 14.34 3.66
CA GLU A 13 -20.50 13.89 2.56
C GLU A 13 -21.30 15.05 1.96
N ASP A 14 -21.92 15.90 2.80
CA ASP A 14 -22.71 17.04 2.37
C ASP A 14 -21.84 18.16 1.74
N ALA A 15 -20.66 18.41 2.32
CA ALA A 15 -19.72 19.38 1.78
C ALA A 15 -19.16 18.97 0.40
N LEU A 16 -18.86 17.69 0.21
CA LEU A 16 -18.35 17.16 -1.06
C LEU A 16 -19.40 17.20 -2.18
N ASP A 17 -20.66 16.84 -1.90
CA ASP A 17 -21.77 17.00 -2.84
C ASP A 17 -21.92 18.46 -3.29
N SER A 18 -21.82 19.37 -2.34
CA SER A 18 -21.96 20.81 -2.62
C SER A 18 -20.77 21.39 -3.40
N ALA A 19 -19.55 20.93 -3.09
CA ALA A 19 -18.33 21.44 -3.71
C ALA A 19 -18.07 20.86 -5.09
N PHE A 20 -18.55 19.63 -5.36
CA PHE A 20 -18.33 18.91 -6.62
C PHE A 20 -19.64 18.49 -7.31
N PRO A 21 -20.53 19.43 -7.69
CA PRO A 21 -21.87 19.12 -8.20
C PRO A 21 -21.87 18.38 -9.55
N GLN A 22 -20.72 18.35 -10.25
CA GLN A 22 -20.56 17.65 -11.53
C GLN A 22 -19.81 16.32 -11.40
N ALA A 23 -19.37 15.96 -10.18
CA ALA A 23 -18.69 14.71 -9.91
C ALA A 23 -19.66 13.71 -9.26
N GLU A 24 -19.37 12.44 -9.43
CA GLU A 24 -20.03 11.37 -8.68
C GLU A 24 -19.40 11.26 -7.29
N VAL A 25 -20.20 11.46 -6.25
CA VAL A 25 -19.78 11.33 -4.85
C VAL A 25 -20.35 10.02 -4.28
N ASP A 26 -19.55 8.98 -4.27
CA ASP A 26 -19.92 7.68 -3.70
C ASP A 26 -19.69 7.67 -2.18
N LYS A 27 -20.80 7.60 -1.44
CA LYS A 27 -20.87 7.57 0.03
C LYS A 27 -20.99 6.16 0.60
N THR A 28 -21.00 5.12 -0.24
CA THR A 28 -21.25 3.73 0.17
C THR A 28 -20.05 3.11 0.88
N GLY A 29 -18.85 3.60 0.60
CA GLY A 29 -17.61 3.14 1.22
C GLY A 29 -17.66 3.19 2.74
N SER A 30 -17.22 2.09 3.40
CA SER A 30 -17.27 1.97 4.86
C SER A 30 -16.33 2.95 5.58
N LYS A 31 -15.22 3.34 4.96
CA LYS A 31 -14.15 4.16 5.56
C LYS A 31 -13.88 5.46 4.81
N SER A 32 -14.05 5.47 3.48
CA SER A 32 -13.82 6.62 2.62
C SER A 32 -15.09 7.08 1.92
N ILE A 33 -15.07 8.32 1.44
CA ILE A 33 -15.98 8.88 0.45
C ILE A 33 -15.21 8.95 -0.85
N SER A 34 -15.72 8.36 -1.91
CA SER A 34 -15.04 8.36 -3.20
C SER A 34 -15.63 9.45 -4.09
N ILE A 35 -14.79 10.19 -4.78
CA ILE A 35 -15.21 11.24 -5.73
C ILE A 35 -14.57 10.97 -7.08
N GLU A 36 -15.37 10.94 -8.14
CA GLU A 36 -14.90 10.71 -9.49
C GLU A 36 -15.62 11.59 -10.51
N GLY A 37 -14.91 11.99 -11.58
CA GLY A 37 -15.48 12.81 -12.65
C GLY A 37 -15.49 14.31 -12.36
N GLY A 38 -16.32 15.07 -13.10
CA GLY A 38 -16.32 16.52 -13.06
C GLY A 38 -14.96 17.12 -13.47
N SER A 39 -14.38 17.96 -12.62
CA SER A 39 -13.05 18.56 -12.82
C SER A 39 -11.88 17.67 -12.37
N LEU A 40 -12.17 16.50 -11.79
CA LEU A 40 -11.14 15.59 -11.28
C LEU A 40 -10.59 14.72 -12.41
N THR A 41 -9.27 14.66 -12.54
CA THR A 41 -8.57 13.83 -13.54
C THR A 41 -8.45 12.36 -13.11
N ARG A 42 -8.75 12.05 -11.87
CA ARG A 42 -8.71 10.70 -11.27
C ARG A 42 -9.66 10.61 -10.10
N LYS A 43 -10.04 9.40 -9.76
CA LYS A 43 -10.78 9.10 -8.55
C LYS A 43 -9.98 9.51 -7.30
N VAL A 44 -10.65 10.11 -6.32
CA VAL A 44 -10.10 10.57 -5.04
C VAL A 44 -10.89 9.95 -3.89
N ASP A 45 -10.20 9.39 -2.91
CA ASP A 45 -10.80 8.90 -1.69
C ASP A 45 -10.56 9.89 -0.54
N VAL A 46 -11.63 10.38 0.05
CA VAL A 46 -11.62 11.28 1.22
C VAL A 46 -11.96 10.47 2.45
N VAL A 47 -11.07 10.50 3.46
CA VAL A 47 -11.23 9.78 4.73
C VAL A 47 -11.36 10.79 5.87
N PRO A 48 -12.59 11.16 6.28
CA PRO A 48 -12.80 12.02 7.44
C PRO A 48 -12.24 11.39 8.70
N SER A 49 -11.43 12.13 9.45
CA SER A 49 -10.70 11.60 10.60
C SER A 49 -10.48 12.62 11.68
N ASN A 50 -10.39 12.17 12.93
CA ASN A 50 -9.97 12.95 14.07
C ASN A 50 -8.53 12.61 14.47
N TRP A 51 -7.83 13.58 15.04
CA TRP A 51 -6.50 13.34 15.60
C TRP A 51 -6.56 12.31 16.74
N TYR A 52 -5.55 11.46 16.78
CA TYR A 52 -5.31 10.50 17.86
C TYR A 52 -3.87 10.64 18.37
N ASN A 53 -3.74 11.03 19.62
CA ASN A 53 -2.44 11.15 20.26
C ASN A 53 -2.02 9.78 20.80
N THR A 54 -1.03 9.14 20.13
CA THR A 54 -0.44 7.92 20.63
C THR A 54 0.41 8.18 21.88
N ASN A 55 0.71 7.16 22.66
CA ASN A 55 1.63 7.30 23.81
C ASN A 55 2.97 7.87 23.37
N LYS A 56 3.49 7.43 22.22
CA LYS A 56 4.77 7.90 21.70
C LYS A 56 4.73 9.37 21.25
N TYR A 57 3.60 9.83 20.72
CA TYR A 57 3.38 11.26 20.47
C TYR A 57 3.40 12.06 21.78
N ALA A 58 2.71 11.56 22.80
CA ALA A 58 2.69 12.24 24.11
C ALA A 58 4.08 12.32 24.76
N GLU A 59 4.93 11.33 24.54
CA GLU A 59 6.31 11.28 25.06
C GLU A 59 7.27 12.18 24.28
N THR A 60 7.13 12.25 22.96
CA THR A 60 8.14 12.87 22.07
C THR A 60 7.72 14.20 21.49
N GLY A 61 6.42 14.49 21.44
CA GLY A 61 5.86 15.66 20.74
C GLY A 61 6.02 15.61 19.21
N SER A 62 6.53 14.51 18.66
CA SER A 62 6.81 14.40 17.24
C SER A 62 5.57 13.95 16.45
N ASP A 63 5.15 14.75 15.47
CA ASP A 63 3.94 14.53 14.67
C ASP A 63 3.97 13.22 13.86
N ILE A 64 5.13 12.66 13.58
CA ILE A 64 5.23 11.32 12.92
C ILE A 64 4.54 10.21 13.73
N TYR A 65 4.48 10.35 15.06
CA TYR A 65 3.82 9.42 15.96
C TYR A 65 2.37 9.78 16.26
N ARG A 66 1.88 10.88 15.70
CA ARG A 66 0.48 11.25 15.81
C ARG A 66 -0.36 10.38 14.89
N GLY A 67 -1.39 9.78 15.45
CA GLY A 67 -2.33 8.96 14.71
C GLY A 67 -3.60 9.71 14.34
N VAL A 68 -4.46 9.02 13.62
CA VAL A 68 -5.82 9.44 13.30
C VAL A 68 -6.81 8.36 13.71
N GLN A 69 -8.03 8.76 14.03
CA GLN A 69 -9.16 7.85 14.20
C GLN A 69 -10.11 8.05 13.03
N ILE A 70 -10.44 6.98 12.37
CA ILE A 70 -11.38 6.92 11.25
C ILE A 70 -12.63 6.13 11.66
N LEU A 71 -13.74 6.43 11.01
CA LEU A 71 -14.98 5.68 11.16
C LEU A 71 -14.97 4.45 10.26
N ASP A 72 -15.27 3.27 10.82
CA ASP A 72 -15.79 2.17 10.02
C ASP A 72 -17.31 2.18 10.09
N LYS A 73 -17.95 2.54 8.97
CA LYS A 73 -19.42 2.70 8.89
C LYS A 73 -20.15 1.36 8.82
N SER A 74 -19.47 0.30 8.35
CA SER A 74 -20.05 -1.05 8.23
C SER A 74 -20.31 -1.70 9.59
N VAL A 75 -19.38 -1.50 10.52
CA VAL A 75 -19.53 -1.85 11.94
C VAL A 75 -19.17 -0.60 12.73
N PRO A 76 -20.15 0.25 13.11
CA PRO A 76 -19.88 1.59 13.64
C PRO A 76 -18.87 1.58 14.78
N THR A 77 -17.59 1.62 14.42
CA THR A 77 -16.44 1.59 15.32
C THR A 77 -15.39 2.64 14.92
N ARG A 78 -14.50 2.93 15.84
CA ARG A 78 -13.32 3.77 15.60
C ARG A 78 -12.13 2.89 15.32
N LEU A 79 -11.48 3.13 14.19
CA LEU A 79 -10.21 2.51 13.84
C LEU A 79 -9.10 3.52 14.03
N ALA A 80 -8.12 3.19 14.86
CA ALA A 80 -6.89 3.98 14.99
C ALA A 80 -5.92 3.61 13.88
N ASN A 81 -5.28 4.62 13.28
CA ASN A 81 -4.28 4.43 12.24
C ASN A 81 -3.12 5.43 12.46
N THR A 82 -1.92 5.06 12.05
CA THR A 82 -0.69 5.88 12.15
C THR A 82 -0.08 6.15 10.76
N PRO A 83 -0.79 6.87 9.87
CA PRO A 83 -0.38 7.04 8.47
C PRO A 83 0.93 7.81 8.32
N PHE A 84 1.22 8.72 9.24
CA PHE A 84 2.46 9.51 9.20
C PHE A 84 3.67 8.63 9.53
N LEU A 85 3.56 7.76 10.54
CA LEU A 85 4.60 6.81 10.89
C LEU A 85 4.83 5.80 9.76
N HIS A 86 3.75 5.29 9.18
CA HIS A 86 3.80 4.40 8.02
C HIS A 86 4.58 5.03 6.85
N ASN A 87 4.24 6.26 6.48
CA ASN A 87 4.91 6.98 5.40
C ASN A 87 6.37 7.30 5.75
N ALA A 88 6.65 7.74 6.98
CA ALA A 88 8.01 8.05 7.41
C ALA A 88 8.95 6.84 7.31
N TRP A 89 8.49 5.64 7.66
CA TRP A 89 9.27 4.42 7.50
C TRP A 89 9.49 4.03 6.04
N ILE A 90 8.49 4.22 5.18
CA ILE A 90 8.64 4.00 3.73
C ILE A 90 9.66 4.99 3.16
N ASP A 91 9.57 6.26 3.50
CA ASP A 91 10.50 7.29 3.03
C ASP A 91 11.93 7.02 3.49
N HIS A 92 12.11 6.66 4.77
CA HIS A 92 13.41 6.28 5.30
C HIS A 92 14.03 5.09 4.54
N LYS A 93 13.23 4.02 4.31
CA LYS A 93 13.69 2.86 3.55
C LYS A 93 13.98 3.20 2.08
N ASP A 94 13.19 4.08 1.47
CA ASP A 94 13.40 4.51 0.09
C ASP A 94 14.71 5.27 -0.07
N VAL A 95 15.03 6.15 0.88
CA VAL A 95 16.34 6.86 0.94
C VAL A 95 17.47 5.85 1.10
N ASN A 96 17.37 4.90 2.03
CA ASN A 96 18.41 3.90 2.29
C ASN A 96 18.66 2.98 1.09
N THR A 97 17.65 2.75 0.26
CA THR A 97 17.75 1.87 -0.92
C THR A 97 17.94 2.63 -2.23
N GLY A 98 18.21 3.94 -2.18
CA GLY A 98 18.40 4.77 -3.37
C GLY A 98 17.18 4.79 -4.31
N GLY A 99 15.97 4.79 -3.75
CA GLY A 99 14.70 4.78 -4.48
C GLY A 99 14.18 3.37 -4.81
N GLY A 100 14.86 2.31 -4.40
CA GLY A 100 14.49 0.92 -4.69
C GLY A 100 13.18 0.50 -4.04
N MET A 101 12.91 0.96 -2.82
CA MET A 101 11.66 0.68 -2.12
C MET A 101 10.43 1.15 -2.91
N ARG A 102 10.43 2.41 -3.36
CA ARG A 102 9.31 2.96 -4.12
C ARG A 102 9.19 2.37 -5.53
N LYS A 103 10.32 1.94 -6.14
CA LYS A 103 10.30 1.22 -7.42
C LYS A 103 9.66 -0.16 -7.25
N ALA A 104 10.02 -0.92 -6.21
CA ALA A 104 9.38 -2.21 -5.88
C ALA A 104 7.86 -2.04 -5.64
N CYS A 105 7.46 -1.04 -4.86
CA CYS A 105 6.04 -0.73 -4.65
C CYS A 105 5.31 -0.44 -5.96
N ARG A 106 5.87 0.42 -6.82
CA ARG A 106 5.24 0.78 -8.10
C ARG A 106 5.11 -0.42 -9.00
N LEU A 107 6.18 -1.23 -9.14
CA LEU A 107 6.18 -2.43 -9.95
C LEU A 107 5.04 -3.38 -9.55
N MET A 108 5.02 -3.80 -8.28
CA MET A 108 4.02 -4.75 -7.81
C MET A 108 2.59 -4.18 -7.81
N LYS A 109 2.42 -2.87 -7.57
CA LYS A 109 1.11 -2.21 -7.67
C LYS A 109 0.65 -2.09 -9.12
N SER A 110 1.53 -1.84 -10.09
CA SER A 110 1.17 -1.84 -11.51
C SER A 110 0.69 -3.22 -11.94
N LEU A 111 1.41 -4.29 -11.58
CA LEU A 111 0.96 -5.65 -11.87
C LEU A 111 -0.42 -5.94 -11.29
N LYS A 112 -0.67 -5.53 -10.04
CA LYS A 112 -2.02 -5.65 -9.46
C LYS A 112 -3.07 -4.86 -10.25
N TYR A 113 -2.72 -3.68 -10.75
CA TYR A 113 -3.65 -2.82 -11.47
C TYR A 113 -4.00 -3.39 -12.86
N ASP A 114 -3.01 -4.02 -13.50
CA ASP A 114 -3.13 -4.63 -14.82
C ASP A 114 -3.77 -6.03 -14.76
N SER A 115 -3.70 -6.70 -13.60
CA SER A 115 -4.27 -8.03 -13.37
C SER A 115 -5.45 -7.96 -12.40
N GLU A 116 -6.64 -8.36 -12.86
CA GLU A 116 -7.85 -8.42 -12.02
C GLU A 116 -7.79 -9.54 -10.97
N ASN A 117 -6.80 -10.42 -11.03
CA ASN A 117 -6.75 -11.66 -10.26
C ASN A 117 -5.96 -11.57 -8.94
N ILE A 118 -5.22 -10.48 -8.66
CA ILE A 118 -4.38 -10.39 -7.46
C ILE A 118 -5.22 -9.98 -6.24
N ASP A 119 -5.52 -10.96 -5.39
CA ASP A 119 -6.28 -10.76 -4.14
C ASP A 119 -5.36 -10.30 -2.98
N LEU A 120 -4.72 -9.15 -3.17
CA LEU A 120 -3.97 -8.41 -2.16
C LEU A 120 -4.39 -6.95 -2.20
N SER A 121 -4.54 -6.30 -1.05
CA SER A 121 -4.75 -4.86 -1.04
C SER A 121 -3.47 -4.11 -1.45
N SER A 122 -3.62 -2.86 -1.92
CA SER A 122 -2.45 -2.00 -2.17
C SER A 122 -1.58 -1.81 -0.92
N TYR A 123 -2.18 -1.87 0.26
CA TYR A 123 -1.50 -1.77 1.54
C TYR A 123 -0.67 -3.02 1.84
N ASP A 124 -1.20 -4.23 1.54
CA ASP A 124 -0.46 -5.48 1.70
C ASP A 124 0.74 -5.54 0.75
N ILE A 125 0.57 -5.11 -0.50
CA ILE A 125 1.65 -5.03 -1.50
C ILE A 125 2.78 -4.10 -1.03
N VAL A 126 2.44 -2.90 -0.52
CA VAL A 126 3.43 -1.98 0.04
C VAL A 126 4.14 -2.60 1.22
N SER A 127 3.41 -3.35 2.06
CA SER A 127 3.99 -4.02 3.22
C SER A 127 4.91 -5.18 2.81
N ILE A 128 4.56 -5.96 1.78
CA ILE A 128 5.48 -6.97 1.22
C ILE A 128 6.76 -6.30 0.72
N ALA A 129 6.65 -5.23 -0.08
CA ALA A 129 7.82 -4.48 -0.58
C ALA A 129 8.68 -3.93 0.56
N PHE A 130 8.05 -3.43 1.63
CA PHE A 130 8.74 -2.89 2.79
C PHE A 130 9.58 -3.95 3.52
N ASN A 131 9.16 -5.21 3.51
CA ASN A 131 9.89 -6.30 4.16
C ASN A 131 10.99 -6.93 3.27
N ILE A 132 11.14 -6.55 2.00
CA ILE A 132 12.29 -6.95 1.18
C ILE A 132 13.57 -6.37 1.82
N PRO A 133 14.65 -7.14 2.00
CA PRO A 133 15.89 -6.63 2.56
C PRO A 133 16.45 -5.43 1.77
N ASP A 134 16.98 -4.42 2.46
CA ASP A 134 17.51 -3.20 1.83
C ASP A 134 18.59 -3.50 0.80
N ALA A 135 19.48 -4.46 1.09
CA ALA A 135 20.53 -4.89 0.17
C ALA A 135 19.99 -5.41 -1.18
N SER A 136 18.80 -6.05 -1.16
CA SER A 136 18.14 -6.55 -2.38
C SER A 136 17.46 -5.44 -3.17
N LEU A 137 17.12 -4.32 -2.53
CA LEU A 137 16.50 -3.16 -3.18
C LEU A 137 17.52 -2.11 -3.63
N THR A 138 18.80 -2.25 -3.23
CA THR A 138 19.88 -1.37 -3.65
C THR A 138 20.51 -1.93 -4.93
N TYR A 139 20.67 -1.09 -5.95
CA TYR A 139 21.18 -1.49 -7.26
C TYR A 139 22.08 -0.41 -7.86
N PRO A 140 23.08 -0.79 -8.71
CA PRO A 140 23.94 0.17 -9.41
C PRO A 140 23.13 0.93 -10.48
N GLN A 141 23.69 2.05 -10.94
CA GLN A 141 23.10 2.81 -12.04
C GLN A 141 22.86 1.92 -13.27
N GLY A 142 21.64 1.94 -13.83
CA GLY A 142 21.24 1.08 -14.95
C GLY A 142 20.84 -0.34 -14.54
N GLY A 143 20.86 -0.65 -13.23
CA GLY A 143 20.49 -1.95 -12.68
C GLY A 143 19.04 -2.06 -12.23
N GLU A 144 18.12 -1.21 -12.71
CA GLU A 144 16.72 -1.15 -12.26
C GLU A 144 15.97 -2.46 -12.40
N LEU A 145 16.34 -3.29 -13.38
CA LEU A 145 15.73 -4.63 -13.57
C LEU A 145 16.00 -5.59 -12.38
N LEU A 146 17.03 -5.32 -11.57
CA LEU A 146 17.30 -6.09 -10.36
C LEU A 146 16.16 -5.97 -9.33
N ILE A 147 15.38 -4.90 -9.38
CA ILE A 147 14.19 -4.75 -8.54
C ILE A 147 13.14 -5.81 -8.85
N LEU A 148 12.95 -6.16 -10.13
CA LEU A 148 12.04 -7.25 -10.51
C LEU A 148 12.49 -8.58 -9.90
N SER A 149 13.78 -8.91 -10.00
CA SER A 149 14.34 -10.12 -9.39
C SER A 149 14.18 -10.11 -7.87
N ALA A 150 14.49 -8.99 -7.21
CA ALA A 150 14.33 -8.85 -5.76
C ALA A 150 12.87 -9.06 -5.30
N CYS A 151 11.89 -8.49 -6.02
CA CYS A 151 10.47 -8.69 -5.73
C CYS A 151 10.07 -10.15 -5.91
N LEU A 152 10.45 -10.78 -7.02
CA LEU A 152 10.14 -12.17 -7.34
C LEU A 152 10.75 -13.14 -6.31
N ASP A 153 12.05 -12.99 -6.03
CA ASP A 153 12.76 -13.86 -5.10
C ASP A 153 12.20 -13.75 -3.69
N TYR A 154 11.84 -12.56 -3.25
CA TYR A 154 11.24 -12.37 -1.94
C TYR A 154 9.83 -12.98 -1.85
N CYS A 155 8.99 -12.79 -2.87
CA CYS A 155 7.68 -13.44 -2.92
C CYS A 155 7.80 -14.98 -2.89
N ARG A 156 8.75 -15.56 -3.62
CA ARG A 156 9.05 -17.00 -3.56
C ARG A 156 9.51 -17.46 -2.17
N GLN A 157 10.35 -16.69 -1.51
CA GLN A 157 10.76 -16.99 -0.13
C GLN A 157 9.56 -17.00 0.81
N LEU A 158 8.63 -16.04 0.69
CA LEU A 158 7.40 -16.00 1.47
C LEU A 158 6.48 -17.20 1.18
N GLN A 159 6.43 -17.68 -0.06
CA GLN A 159 5.66 -18.89 -0.40
C GLN A 159 6.23 -20.13 0.26
N MET A 160 7.55 -20.30 0.22
CA MET A 160 8.25 -21.50 0.70
C MET A 160 8.47 -21.52 2.21
N ASN A 161 8.48 -20.35 2.88
CA ASN A 161 8.79 -20.23 4.30
C ASN A 161 7.59 -19.61 5.05
N SER A 162 6.77 -20.47 5.67
CA SER A 162 5.61 -20.04 6.44
C SER A 162 5.99 -19.16 7.64
N ALA A 163 7.07 -19.50 8.35
CA ALA A 163 7.52 -18.73 9.50
C ALA A 163 7.93 -17.30 9.10
N LEU A 164 8.65 -17.14 7.97
CA LEU A 164 8.97 -15.83 7.43
C LEU A 164 7.70 -15.08 7.03
N ARG A 165 6.80 -15.73 6.29
CA ARG A 165 5.53 -15.14 5.85
C ARG A 165 4.68 -14.63 7.03
N GLU A 166 4.58 -15.42 8.08
CA GLU A 166 3.82 -15.07 9.28
C GLU A 166 4.51 -14.01 10.15
N SER A 167 5.80 -13.76 9.93
CA SER A 167 6.56 -12.75 10.69
C SER A 167 6.48 -11.35 10.10
N ILE A 168 6.16 -11.19 8.79
CA ILE A 168 6.24 -9.88 8.14
C ILE A 168 5.11 -8.94 8.59
N GLU A 169 5.50 -7.69 8.83
CA GLU A 169 4.66 -6.66 9.43
C GLU A 169 4.44 -5.49 8.45
N VAL A 170 3.41 -4.72 8.72
CA VAL A 170 3.21 -3.41 8.09
C VAL A 170 4.33 -2.44 8.50
N PRO A 171 4.61 -1.37 7.71
CA PRO A 171 5.70 -0.43 8.01
C PRO A 171 5.69 0.17 9.41
N ASP A 172 4.53 0.48 9.96
CA ASP A 172 4.36 1.02 11.32
C ASP A 172 4.25 -0.05 12.42
N LYS A 173 4.46 -1.33 12.07
CA LYS A 173 4.57 -2.51 12.96
C LYS A 173 3.37 -2.80 13.85
N HIS A 174 2.20 -2.25 13.54
CA HIS A 174 1.02 -2.47 14.39
C HIS A 174 0.28 -3.80 14.10
N ARG A 175 0.56 -4.47 12.98
CA ARG A 175 -0.02 -5.77 12.63
C ARG A 175 0.85 -6.58 11.67
N LYS A 176 0.65 -7.88 11.66
CA LYS A 176 1.21 -8.83 10.68
C LYS A 176 0.25 -9.01 9.51
N ILE A 177 0.77 -8.94 8.30
CA ILE A 177 -0.10 -8.87 7.10
C ILE A 177 -0.78 -10.20 6.76
N PHE A 178 -0.14 -11.34 7.03
CA PHE A 178 -0.70 -12.68 6.76
C PHE A 178 -1.40 -13.34 7.97
N CYS A 179 -1.19 -12.82 9.19
CA CYS A 179 -1.81 -13.39 10.39
C CYS A 179 -3.10 -12.68 10.77
N ASP A 180 -3.19 -11.38 10.50
CA ASP A 180 -4.32 -10.54 10.93
C ASP A 180 -5.43 -10.47 9.86
N GLY A 181 -5.46 -11.43 8.94
CA GLY A 181 -6.58 -11.72 8.06
C GLY A 181 -6.73 -10.85 6.80
N HIS A 182 -5.69 -10.10 6.41
CA HIS A 182 -5.75 -9.22 5.24
C HIS A 182 -5.10 -9.81 4.00
N ALA A 183 -3.83 -10.23 4.07
CA ALA A 183 -3.15 -10.89 2.96
C ALA A 183 -3.36 -12.39 3.00
N THR A 184 -3.57 -13.00 1.83
CA THR A 184 -3.76 -14.44 1.68
C THR A 184 -2.60 -15.07 0.93
N LEU A 185 -2.36 -16.37 1.16
CA LEU A 185 -1.40 -17.13 0.36
C LEU A 185 -1.83 -17.19 -1.12
N LEU A 186 -3.13 -17.20 -1.39
CA LEU A 186 -3.66 -17.14 -2.74
C LEU A 186 -3.23 -15.84 -3.44
N GLY A 187 -3.45 -14.69 -2.81
CA GLY A 187 -3.05 -13.40 -3.35
C GLY A 187 -1.53 -13.27 -3.55
N LEU A 188 -0.73 -13.84 -2.64
CA LEU A 188 0.73 -13.93 -2.81
C LEU A 188 1.12 -14.77 -4.01
N ASN A 189 0.47 -15.93 -4.23
CA ASN A 189 0.72 -16.79 -5.37
C ASN A 189 0.38 -16.09 -6.68
N GLN A 190 -0.73 -15.39 -6.74
CA GLN A 190 -1.15 -14.60 -7.89
C GLN A 190 -0.14 -13.50 -8.22
N LEU A 191 0.30 -12.72 -7.23
CA LEU A 191 1.34 -11.70 -7.42
C LEU A 191 2.66 -12.31 -7.90
N THR A 192 3.06 -13.46 -7.33
CA THR A 192 4.29 -14.15 -7.74
C THR A 192 4.21 -14.60 -9.19
N GLN A 193 3.07 -15.13 -9.62
CA GLN A 193 2.85 -15.57 -11.00
C GLN A 193 2.99 -14.40 -12.01
N GLU A 194 2.43 -13.23 -11.70
CA GLU A 194 2.57 -12.04 -12.54
C GLU A 194 4.03 -11.55 -12.61
N LEU A 195 4.75 -11.56 -11.48
CA LEU A 195 6.18 -11.25 -11.45
C LEU A 195 7.01 -12.25 -12.28
N GLU A 196 6.70 -13.55 -12.24
CA GLU A 196 7.35 -14.58 -13.05
C GLU A 196 7.09 -14.37 -14.54
N GLN A 197 5.86 -14.08 -14.90
CA GLN A 197 5.49 -13.82 -16.29
C GLN A 197 6.26 -12.60 -16.82
N LEU A 198 6.27 -11.49 -16.08
CA LEU A 198 7.03 -10.29 -16.45
C LEU A 198 8.54 -10.58 -16.57
N ALA A 199 9.12 -11.33 -15.63
CA ALA A 199 10.54 -11.69 -15.70
C ALA A 199 10.86 -12.53 -16.96
N ASN A 200 10.00 -13.48 -17.32
CA ASN A 200 10.15 -14.27 -18.53
C ASN A 200 10.04 -13.42 -19.81
N ASP A 201 9.13 -12.45 -19.84
CA ASP A 201 8.94 -11.56 -20.99
C ASP A 201 10.16 -10.63 -21.17
N VAL A 202 10.69 -10.08 -20.08
CA VAL A 202 11.93 -9.30 -20.09
C VAL A 202 13.10 -10.12 -20.62
N LEU A 203 13.25 -11.37 -20.18
CA LEU A 203 14.32 -12.26 -20.67
C LEU A 203 14.19 -12.55 -22.17
N ARG A 204 12.99 -12.81 -22.65
CA ARG A 204 12.72 -13.05 -24.08
C ARG A 204 13.06 -11.83 -24.93
N GLU A 205 12.68 -10.64 -24.48
CA GLU A 205 12.93 -9.41 -25.23
C GLU A 205 14.42 -9.08 -25.28
N ASN A 206 15.15 -9.26 -24.17
CA ASN A 206 16.60 -9.11 -24.14
C ASN A 206 17.28 -10.09 -25.14
N GLN A 207 16.87 -11.35 -25.17
CA GLN A 207 17.42 -12.33 -26.14
C GLN A 207 17.13 -11.95 -27.60
N ARG A 208 15.97 -11.38 -27.90
CA ARG A 208 15.62 -10.90 -29.23
C ARG A 208 16.48 -9.69 -29.63
N SER A 209 16.73 -8.79 -28.70
CA SER A 209 17.58 -7.61 -28.93
C SER A 209 19.03 -8.00 -29.26
N PHE A 210 19.60 -8.99 -28.56
CA PHE A 210 20.94 -9.52 -28.86
C PHE A 210 21.05 -10.23 -30.22
N ARG A 211 19.97 -10.83 -30.74
CA ARG A 211 19.97 -11.48 -32.06
C ARG A 211 19.87 -10.51 -33.23
N ARG A 212 19.58 -9.24 -32.98
CA ARG A 212 19.45 -8.19 -33.99
C ARG A 212 20.76 -7.35 -34.15
N LEU A 213 21.75 -7.58 -33.29
CA LEU A 213 23.09 -7.02 -33.35
C LEU A 213 24.05 -7.97 -34.09
#